data_d20aa2428f7df49b32d4ba0f23a28842
#
_entry.id   d20aa2428f7df49b32d4ba0f23a28842
#
_cell.length_a   1.000
_cell.length_b   1.000
_cell.length_c   1.000
_cell.angle_alpha   90.00
_cell.angle_beta   90.00
_cell.angle_gamma   90.00
#
_symmetry.space_group_name_H-M   'P 1'
#
loop_
_entity.id
_entity.type
_entity.pdbx_description
1 polymer ?
#
loop_
_entity_poly.entity_id
_entity_poly.type
_entity_poly.pdbx_seq_one_letter_code
_entity_poly.pdbx_strand_id
1 'polypeptide(L)'
;QITGRIATYHFAPTLLGKQNLMRENVNPDLIWVTGNTVIDALLQVVRKMKTDKIMEAMQKEVLRERGYDVNRLLDGKKMVLITGHRRENFGDGFIRISKAIKELTQKYSDIDFIYPMHLNPNVRKPIHEVFGDDLSNLNNMFFIEPLEYLSFVYLMEKSTLVLTDSGGVQEEAPGLGKPVLVMRDTTERPEG
;
A
#
# COMPACT_ATOMS: atom_id res chain seq x y z
N GLN A 1 11.75 -6.46 19.18
CA GLN A 1 12.19 -6.41 20.59
C GLN A 1 13.64 -6.84 20.77
N ILE A 2 14.13 -7.97 20.19
CA ILE A 2 15.52 -8.44 20.35
C ILE A 2 16.51 -7.40 19.83
N THR A 3 16.31 -6.87 18.63
CA THR A 3 17.16 -5.82 18.04
C THR A 3 17.27 -4.59 18.96
N GLY A 4 16.17 -4.17 19.57
CA GLY A 4 16.15 -3.03 20.52
C GLY A 4 16.95 -3.28 21.81
N ARG A 5 17.23 -4.55 22.16
CA ARG A 5 18.08 -4.90 23.32
C ARG A 5 19.57 -4.97 22.98
N ILE A 6 19.89 -5.14 21.69
CA ILE A 6 21.29 -5.27 21.21
C ILE A 6 21.81 -3.92 20.70
N ALA A 7 20.93 -3.09 20.13
CA ALA A 7 21.30 -1.81 19.56
C ALA A 7 21.80 -0.82 20.63
N THR A 8 22.92 -0.16 20.36
CA THR A 8 23.46 0.91 21.20
C THR A 8 22.69 2.21 20.98
N TYR A 9 22.34 2.53 19.74
CA TYR A 9 21.66 3.76 19.36
C TYR A 9 20.30 3.47 18.76
N HIS A 10 19.32 4.34 19.04
CA HIS A 10 17.95 4.21 18.59
C HIS A 10 17.51 5.47 17.84
N PHE A 11 16.99 5.27 16.64
CA PHE A 11 16.42 6.33 15.81
C PHE A 11 14.91 6.11 15.71
N ALA A 12 14.16 6.88 16.48
CA ALA A 12 12.73 6.77 16.57
C ALA A 12 12.05 7.62 15.47
N PRO A 13 11.01 7.12 14.80
CA PRO A 13 10.31 7.90 13.78
C PRO A 13 9.49 9.04 14.39
N THR A 14 9.00 8.89 15.63
CA THR A 14 8.12 9.84 16.29
C THR A 14 8.50 10.04 17.76
N LEU A 15 7.95 11.08 18.39
CA LEU A 15 8.06 11.29 19.83
C LEU A 15 7.42 10.14 20.62
N LEU A 16 6.30 9.58 20.12
CA LEU A 16 5.67 8.40 20.73
C LEU A 16 6.60 7.20 20.67
N GLY A 17 7.29 6.99 19.54
CA GLY A 17 8.31 5.95 19.38
C GLY A 17 9.43 6.11 20.42
N LYS A 18 9.94 7.32 20.64
CA LYS A 18 10.92 7.63 21.70
C LYS A 18 10.36 7.30 23.09
N GLN A 19 9.14 7.74 23.40
CA GLN A 19 8.51 7.45 24.70
C GLN A 19 8.35 5.95 24.95
N ASN A 20 7.98 5.19 23.93
CA ASN A 20 7.86 3.72 24.04
C ASN A 20 9.21 3.07 24.35
N LEU A 21 10.29 3.49 23.70
CA LEU A 21 11.65 3.02 24.00
C LEU A 21 12.06 3.37 25.45
N MET A 22 11.74 4.57 25.92
CA MET A 22 11.99 4.96 27.32
C MET A 22 11.20 4.10 28.32
N ARG A 23 9.97 3.73 28.02
CA ARG A 23 9.16 2.79 28.83
C ARG A 23 9.77 1.37 28.85
N GLU A 24 10.52 1.00 27.82
CA GLU A 24 11.30 -0.22 27.74
C GLU A 24 12.69 -0.13 28.41
N ASN A 25 12.94 0.95 29.17
CA ASN A 25 14.17 1.26 29.88
C ASN A 25 15.40 1.49 28.98
N VAL A 26 15.19 2.02 27.78
CA VAL A 26 16.28 2.55 26.94
C VAL A 26 16.67 3.94 27.44
N ASN A 27 17.99 4.18 27.59
CA ASN A 27 18.49 5.48 28.03
C ASN A 27 18.09 6.60 27.02
N PRO A 28 17.41 7.68 27.48
CA PRO A 28 16.97 8.78 26.62
C PRO A 28 18.08 9.42 25.77
N ASP A 29 19.31 9.45 26.28
CA ASP A 29 20.49 10.02 25.59
C ASP A 29 20.95 9.19 24.38
N LEU A 30 20.45 7.95 24.27
CA LEU A 30 20.72 7.05 23.15
C LEU A 30 19.56 7.00 22.14
N ILE A 31 18.54 7.89 22.28
CA ILE A 31 17.36 7.91 21.44
C ILE A 31 17.22 9.26 20.72
N TRP A 32 17.30 9.25 19.40
CA TRP A 32 17.04 10.41 18.55
C TRP A 32 15.70 10.27 17.81
N VAL A 33 14.92 11.33 17.75
CA VAL A 33 13.73 11.39 16.90
C VAL A 33 14.16 11.96 15.55
N THR A 34 14.16 11.10 14.53
CA THR A 34 14.68 11.42 13.19
C THR A 34 13.63 11.51 12.10
N GLY A 35 12.38 11.19 12.42
CA GLY A 35 11.38 10.95 11.39
C GLY A 35 11.49 9.53 10.81
N ASN A 36 10.61 9.20 9.87
CA ASN A 36 10.61 7.92 9.19
C ASN A 36 11.42 8.01 7.89
N THR A 37 12.64 7.47 7.88
CA THR A 37 13.53 7.47 6.70
C THR A 37 12.98 6.71 5.49
N VAL A 38 11.95 5.86 5.67
CA VAL A 38 11.24 5.22 4.55
C VAL A 38 10.54 6.27 3.68
N ILE A 39 10.02 7.33 4.29
CA ILE A 39 9.38 8.43 3.55
C ILE A 39 10.40 9.21 2.71
N ASP A 40 11.61 9.44 3.23
CA ASP A 40 12.68 10.09 2.47
C ASP A 40 13.08 9.25 1.26
N ALA A 41 13.24 7.92 1.45
CA ALA A 41 13.54 6.99 0.37
C ALA A 41 12.42 6.96 -0.70
N LEU A 42 11.17 6.92 -0.26
CA LEU A 42 10.00 6.98 -1.13
C LEU A 42 9.99 8.25 -1.99
N LEU A 43 10.21 9.41 -1.38
CA LEU A 43 10.23 10.69 -2.09
C LEU A 43 11.41 10.78 -3.07
N GLN A 44 12.58 10.20 -2.74
CA GLN A 44 13.71 10.11 -3.67
C GLN A 44 13.35 9.27 -4.90
N VAL A 45 12.72 8.12 -4.71
CA VAL A 45 12.27 7.24 -5.80
C VAL A 45 11.28 7.96 -6.71
N VAL A 46 10.28 8.64 -6.14
CA VAL A 46 9.28 9.40 -6.91
C VAL A 46 9.94 10.53 -7.70
N ARG A 47 10.85 11.30 -7.09
CA ARG A 47 11.61 12.35 -7.78
C ARG A 47 12.39 11.79 -8.96
N LYS A 48 13.09 10.68 -8.75
CA LYS A 48 13.88 10.01 -9.79
C LYS A 48 12.99 9.55 -10.95
N MET A 49 11.87 8.90 -10.66
CA MET A 49 10.91 8.49 -11.71
C MET A 49 10.33 9.66 -12.51
N LYS A 50 10.08 10.82 -11.86
CA LYS A 50 9.57 12.02 -12.55
C LYS A 50 10.59 12.66 -13.48
N THR A 51 11.87 12.53 -13.19
CA THR A 51 12.96 13.13 -13.99
C THR A 51 13.55 12.17 -15.03
N ASP A 52 13.51 10.86 -14.77
CA ASP A 52 14.02 9.81 -15.64
C ASP A 52 12.87 9.19 -16.46
N LYS A 53 12.74 9.68 -17.71
CA LYS A 53 11.69 9.20 -18.63
C LYS A 53 11.82 7.73 -19.02
N ILE A 54 13.04 7.20 -19.03
CA ILE A 54 13.28 5.78 -19.32
C ILE A 54 12.77 4.94 -18.15
N MET A 55 13.12 5.33 -16.92
CA MET A 55 12.64 4.66 -15.71
C MET A 55 11.11 4.70 -15.61
N GLU A 56 10.48 5.85 -15.92
CA GLU A 56 9.02 5.98 -15.95
C GLU A 56 8.40 5.04 -16.99
N ALA A 57 8.93 4.99 -18.20
CA ALA A 57 8.44 4.13 -19.27
C ALA A 57 8.56 2.64 -18.91
N MET A 58 9.66 2.25 -18.26
CA MET A 58 9.82 0.87 -17.76
C MET A 58 8.73 0.49 -16.76
N GLN A 59 8.36 1.40 -15.82
CA GLN A 59 7.31 1.10 -14.85
C GLN A 59 5.94 0.96 -15.53
N LYS A 60 5.64 1.78 -16.54
CA LYS A 60 4.41 1.66 -17.34
C LYS A 60 4.33 0.31 -18.05
N GLU A 61 5.45 -0.13 -18.63
CA GLU A 61 5.51 -1.42 -19.32
C GLU A 61 5.34 -2.59 -18.34
N VAL A 62 6.03 -2.57 -17.21
CA VAL A 62 5.84 -3.58 -16.15
C VAL A 62 4.38 -3.69 -15.72
N LEU A 63 3.70 -2.56 -15.52
CA LEU A 63 2.28 -2.55 -15.13
C LEU A 63 1.39 -3.11 -16.26
N ARG A 64 1.68 -2.78 -17.52
CA ARG A 64 0.96 -3.31 -18.67
C ARG A 64 1.09 -4.82 -18.78
N GLU A 65 2.31 -5.36 -18.62
CA GLU A 65 2.57 -6.79 -18.61
C GLU A 65 1.88 -7.51 -17.44
N ARG A 66 1.67 -6.80 -16.31
CA ARG A 66 0.94 -7.33 -15.14
C ARG A 66 -0.58 -7.19 -15.25
N GLY A 67 -1.09 -6.60 -16.35
CA GLY A 67 -2.53 -6.53 -16.65
C GLY A 67 -3.18 -5.16 -16.39
N TYR A 68 -2.40 -4.09 -16.17
CA TYR A 68 -2.96 -2.74 -16.06
C TYR A 68 -2.24 -1.72 -16.93
N ASP A 69 -2.95 -1.15 -17.89
CA ASP A 69 -2.43 -0.04 -18.71
C ASP A 69 -2.67 1.31 -18.04
N VAL A 70 -1.61 1.92 -17.53
CA VAL A 70 -1.64 3.24 -16.85
C VAL A 70 -2.12 4.36 -17.79
N ASN A 71 -2.06 4.18 -19.11
CA ASN A 71 -2.58 5.16 -20.06
C ASN A 71 -4.09 5.39 -19.91
N ARG A 72 -4.82 4.46 -19.30
CA ARG A 72 -6.23 4.66 -18.91
C ARG A 72 -6.46 5.89 -18.02
N LEU A 73 -5.43 6.38 -17.35
CA LEU A 73 -5.49 7.56 -16.47
C LEU A 73 -5.26 8.90 -17.20
N LEU A 74 -4.89 8.87 -18.48
CA LEU A 74 -4.53 10.09 -19.26
C LEU A 74 -5.71 11.06 -19.41
N ASP A 75 -6.94 10.54 -19.48
CA ASP A 75 -8.15 11.35 -19.65
C ASP A 75 -8.75 11.80 -18.29
N GLY A 76 -7.95 11.83 -17.24
CA GLY A 76 -8.39 12.25 -15.90
C GLY A 76 -9.16 11.18 -15.14
N LYS A 77 -9.16 9.94 -15.61
CA LYS A 77 -9.78 8.80 -14.92
C LYS A 77 -9.13 8.61 -13.55
N LYS A 78 -9.95 8.37 -12.54
CA LYS A 78 -9.50 8.14 -11.17
C LYS A 78 -9.12 6.68 -10.96
N MET A 79 -8.22 6.44 -10.01
CA MET A 79 -7.77 5.11 -9.65
C MET A 79 -7.70 4.94 -8.12
N VAL A 80 -8.22 3.84 -7.64
CA VAL A 80 -8.07 3.36 -6.26
C VAL A 80 -7.07 2.22 -6.24
N LEU A 81 -5.98 2.39 -5.50
CA LEU A 81 -5.03 1.32 -5.23
C LEU A 81 -5.48 0.54 -3.99
N ILE A 82 -5.58 -0.78 -4.11
CA ILE A 82 -5.98 -1.66 -3.02
C ILE A 82 -4.79 -2.53 -2.62
N THR A 83 -4.50 -2.61 -1.31
CA THR A 83 -3.53 -3.57 -0.78
C THR A 83 -4.11 -4.25 0.46
N GLY A 84 -4.11 -5.57 0.48
CA GLY A 84 -4.65 -6.32 1.61
C GLY A 84 -4.02 -7.70 1.68
N HIS A 85 -3.44 -8.05 2.84
CA HIS A 85 -2.83 -9.36 3.07
C HIS A 85 -2.68 -9.68 4.56
N ARG A 86 -3.18 -8.85 5.46
CA ARG A 86 -3.03 -9.04 6.91
C ARG A 86 -3.82 -10.23 7.41
N ARG A 87 -3.16 -11.03 8.27
CA ARG A 87 -3.71 -12.28 8.81
C ARG A 87 -4.97 -12.08 9.65
N GLU A 88 -5.12 -10.92 10.28
CA GLU A 88 -6.29 -10.56 11.07
C GLU A 88 -7.59 -10.50 10.25
N ASN A 89 -7.47 -10.26 8.93
CA ASN A 89 -8.59 -10.22 8.00
C ASN A 89 -8.91 -11.59 7.37
N PHE A 90 -8.12 -12.65 7.59
CA PHE A 90 -8.31 -13.93 6.91
C PHE A 90 -9.66 -14.57 7.25
N GLY A 91 -10.21 -15.35 6.32
CA GLY A 91 -11.53 -15.94 6.40
C GLY A 91 -12.65 -14.94 6.08
N ASP A 92 -13.66 -14.86 6.94
CA ASP A 92 -14.86 -14.03 6.74
C ASP A 92 -14.55 -12.53 6.58
N GLY A 93 -13.47 -12.05 7.20
CA GLY A 93 -13.02 -10.67 7.06
C GLY A 93 -12.67 -10.34 5.61
N PHE A 94 -11.87 -11.19 4.96
CA PHE A 94 -11.49 -11.02 3.55
C PHE A 94 -12.66 -11.17 2.59
N ILE A 95 -13.63 -12.05 2.91
CA ILE A 95 -14.89 -12.18 2.12
C ILE A 95 -15.70 -10.88 2.19
N ARG A 96 -15.85 -10.30 3.40
CA ARG A 96 -16.56 -9.02 3.57
C ARG A 96 -15.87 -7.88 2.82
N ILE A 97 -14.53 -7.78 2.93
CA ILE A 97 -13.74 -6.80 2.19
C ILE A 97 -13.93 -6.98 0.68
N SER A 98 -13.84 -8.20 0.17
CA SER A 98 -14.01 -8.51 -1.25
C SER A 98 -15.42 -8.14 -1.76
N LYS A 99 -16.46 -8.42 -0.96
CA LYS A 99 -17.85 -8.01 -1.29
C LYS A 99 -17.99 -6.50 -1.34
N ALA A 100 -17.45 -5.78 -0.35
CA ALA A 100 -17.47 -4.32 -0.34
C ALA A 100 -16.73 -3.72 -1.56
N ILE A 101 -15.56 -4.26 -1.92
CA ILE A 101 -14.82 -3.86 -3.13
C ILE A 101 -15.70 -4.09 -4.37
N LYS A 102 -16.36 -5.25 -4.48
CA LYS A 102 -17.25 -5.56 -5.61
C LYS A 102 -18.41 -4.58 -5.73
N GLU A 103 -19.04 -4.21 -4.64
CA GLU A 103 -20.08 -3.19 -4.61
C GLU A 103 -19.55 -1.81 -5.05
N LEU A 104 -18.35 -1.44 -4.59
CA LEU A 104 -17.71 -0.19 -4.99
C LEU A 104 -17.39 -0.15 -6.49
N THR A 105 -16.91 -1.24 -7.08
CA THR A 105 -16.63 -1.30 -8.52
C THR A 105 -17.92 -1.16 -9.35
N GLN A 106 -19.03 -1.70 -8.89
CA GLN A 106 -20.33 -1.56 -9.54
C GLN A 106 -20.90 -0.13 -9.40
N LYS A 107 -20.73 0.48 -8.23
CA LYS A 107 -21.22 1.83 -7.94
C LYS A 107 -20.43 2.92 -8.65
N TYR A 108 -19.12 2.73 -8.82
CA TYR A 108 -18.19 3.71 -9.40
C TYR A 108 -17.51 3.13 -10.64
N SER A 109 -18.29 2.92 -11.69
CA SER A 109 -17.84 2.29 -12.94
C SER A 109 -16.82 3.14 -13.74
N ASP A 110 -16.72 4.43 -13.44
CA ASP A 110 -15.78 5.39 -14.02
C ASP A 110 -14.42 5.41 -13.31
N ILE A 111 -14.29 4.73 -12.15
CA ILE A 111 -13.05 4.62 -11.38
C ILE A 111 -12.42 3.25 -11.60
N ASP A 112 -11.12 3.20 -11.86
CA ASP A 112 -10.37 1.94 -11.90
C ASP A 112 -9.94 1.54 -10.48
N PHE A 113 -10.15 0.27 -10.15
CA PHE A 113 -9.71 -0.35 -8.90
C PHE A 113 -8.60 -1.34 -9.21
N ILE A 114 -7.43 -1.18 -8.60
CA ILE A 114 -6.28 -2.02 -8.88
C ILE A 114 -5.81 -2.70 -7.60
N TYR A 115 -5.72 -4.01 -7.65
CA TYR A 115 -5.33 -4.82 -6.52
C TYR A 115 -4.18 -5.75 -6.88
N PRO A 116 -2.92 -5.37 -6.57
CA PRO A 116 -1.79 -6.30 -6.60
C PRO A 116 -2.03 -7.40 -5.57
N MET A 117 -2.42 -8.60 -6.02
CA MET A 117 -2.84 -9.70 -5.14
C MET A 117 -1.64 -10.42 -4.54
N HIS A 118 -1.57 -10.47 -3.23
CA HIS A 118 -0.60 -11.30 -2.55
C HIS A 118 -0.78 -12.79 -2.90
N LEU A 119 0.34 -13.54 -3.02
CA LEU A 119 0.31 -14.95 -3.45
C LEU A 119 -0.34 -15.91 -2.44
N ASN A 120 -0.58 -15.46 -1.21
CA ASN A 120 -1.18 -16.27 -0.15
C ASN A 120 -2.59 -16.73 -0.55
N PRO A 121 -2.87 -18.06 -0.49
CA PRO A 121 -4.21 -18.59 -0.78
C PRO A 121 -5.32 -17.99 0.10
N ASN A 122 -5.02 -17.56 1.32
CA ASN A 122 -5.99 -16.90 2.21
C ASN A 122 -6.41 -15.50 1.72
N VAL A 123 -5.70 -14.93 0.74
CA VAL A 123 -6.07 -13.71 0.02
C VAL A 123 -6.81 -14.08 -1.26
N ARG A 124 -6.24 -14.98 -2.07
CA ARG A 124 -6.76 -15.31 -3.41
C ARG A 124 -8.09 -16.05 -3.37
N LYS A 125 -8.26 -17.04 -2.48
CA LYS A 125 -9.51 -17.82 -2.39
C LYS A 125 -10.75 -16.96 -2.15
N PRO A 126 -10.81 -16.06 -1.13
CA PRO A 126 -11.95 -15.17 -0.94
C PRO A 126 -12.24 -14.26 -2.12
N ILE A 127 -11.21 -13.81 -2.84
CA ILE A 127 -11.38 -12.99 -4.04
C ILE A 127 -12.08 -13.82 -5.14
N HIS A 128 -11.61 -15.03 -5.44
CA HIS A 128 -12.25 -15.92 -6.41
C HIS A 128 -13.68 -16.30 -6.00
N GLU A 129 -13.93 -16.53 -4.70
CA GLU A 129 -15.28 -16.82 -4.20
C GLU A 129 -16.27 -15.68 -4.51
N VAL A 130 -15.82 -14.42 -4.40
CA VAL A 130 -16.70 -13.25 -4.58
C VAL A 130 -16.76 -12.79 -6.02
N PHE A 131 -15.63 -12.77 -6.75
CA PHE A 131 -15.55 -12.23 -8.11
C PHE A 131 -15.68 -13.30 -9.19
N GLY A 132 -15.55 -14.58 -8.85
CA GLY A 132 -15.53 -15.71 -9.78
C GLY A 132 -14.11 -16.12 -10.18
N ASP A 133 -14.02 -17.20 -10.96
CA ASP A 133 -12.73 -17.77 -11.35
C ASP A 133 -12.00 -16.91 -12.41
N ASP A 134 -12.75 -16.28 -13.32
CA ASP A 134 -12.18 -15.39 -14.33
C ASP A 134 -12.14 -13.95 -13.83
N LEU A 135 -10.96 -13.53 -13.36
CA LEU A 135 -10.68 -12.18 -12.88
C LEU A 135 -10.23 -11.22 -14.01
N SER A 136 -10.06 -11.72 -15.24
CA SER A 136 -9.53 -10.92 -16.36
C SER A 136 -10.57 -10.07 -17.07
N ASN A 137 -11.87 -10.43 -16.96
CA ASN A 137 -12.98 -9.81 -17.68
C ASN A 137 -13.80 -8.81 -16.85
N LEU A 138 -13.16 -8.17 -15.89
CA LEU A 138 -13.81 -7.14 -15.06
C LEU A 138 -13.55 -5.74 -15.66
N ASN A 139 -14.61 -4.93 -15.80
CA ASN A 139 -14.53 -3.67 -16.53
C ASN A 139 -13.58 -2.63 -15.93
N ASN A 140 -13.60 -2.50 -14.60
CA ASN A 140 -12.86 -1.48 -13.86
C ASN A 140 -12.20 -2.02 -12.58
N MET A 141 -12.14 -3.35 -12.42
CA MET A 141 -11.41 -4.03 -11.36
C MET A 141 -10.26 -4.82 -11.96
N PHE A 142 -9.05 -4.55 -11.53
CA PHE A 142 -7.82 -5.15 -12.04
C PHE A 142 -7.11 -5.89 -10.91
N PHE A 143 -7.21 -7.21 -10.93
CA PHE A 143 -6.41 -8.07 -10.09
C PHE A 143 -5.12 -8.38 -10.83
N ILE A 144 -4.00 -7.86 -10.32
CA ILE A 144 -2.69 -8.01 -10.94
C ILE A 144 -1.75 -8.81 -10.04
N GLU A 145 -0.70 -9.37 -10.63
CA GLU A 145 0.33 -10.05 -9.84
C GLU A 145 1.10 -9.05 -8.95
N PRO A 146 1.72 -9.53 -7.85
CA PRO A 146 2.50 -8.68 -6.97
C PRO A 146 3.54 -7.86 -7.71
N LEU A 147 3.70 -6.62 -7.28
CA LEU A 147 4.63 -5.66 -7.87
C LEU A 147 5.92 -5.56 -7.06
N GLU A 148 7.03 -5.35 -7.75
CA GLU A 148 8.26 -4.88 -7.15
C GLU A 148 8.10 -3.44 -6.63
N TYR A 149 8.98 -3.04 -5.70
CA TYR A 149 8.85 -1.76 -4.99
C TYR A 149 8.69 -0.55 -5.91
N LEU A 150 9.50 -0.44 -6.96
CA LEU A 150 9.43 0.71 -7.88
C LEU A 150 8.11 0.81 -8.61
N SER A 151 7.59 -0.31 -9.12
CA SER A 151 6.29 -0.36 -9.82
C SER A 151 5.13 -0.10 -8.85
N PHE A 152 5.24 -0.58 -7.62
CA PHE A 152 4.25 -0.33 -6.57
C PHE A 152 4.21 1.15 -6.18
N VAL A 153 5.38 1.78 -5.96
CA VAL A 153 5.48 3.22 -5.67
C VAL A 153 4.96 4.06 -6.83
N TYR A 154 5.27 3.68 -8.07
CA TYR A 154 4.74 4.35 -9.25
C TYR A 154 3.21 4.30 -9.29
N LEU A 155 2.62 3.13 -9.05
CA LEU A 155 1.18 2.95 -9.02
C LEU A 155 0.53 3.75 -7.88
N MET A 156 1.13 3.74 -6.68
CA MET A 156 0.68 4.52 -5.53
C MET A 156 0.74 6.03 -5.79
N GLU A 157 1.79 6.52 -6.47
CA GLU A 157 1.91 7.93 -6.88
C GLU A 157 0.80 8.34 -7.86
N LYS A 158 0.39 7.45 -8.77
CA LYS A 158 -0.71 7.68 -9.71
C LYS A 158 -2.10 7.53 -9.08
N SER A 159 -2.23 6.91 -7.91
CA SER A 159 -3.53 6.68 -7.28
C SER A 159 -4.20 7.99 -6.85
N THR A 160 -5.53 7.97 -6.86
CA THR A 160 -6.37 9.03 -6.27
C THR A 160 -6.59 8.78 -4.78
N LEU A 161 -6.67 7.50 -4.40
CA LEU A 161 -6.94 7.05 -3.04
C LEU A 161 -6.30 5.66 -2.86
N VAL A 162 -5.88 5.35 -1.65
CA VAL A 162 -5.35 4.03 -1.29
C VAL A 162 -6.25 3.37 -0.25
N LEU A 163 -6.64 2.13 -0.50
CA LEU A 163 -7.38 1.26 0.42
C LEU A 163 -6.43 0.16 0.90
N THR A 164 -6.11 0.13 2.18
CA THR A 164 -5.01 -0.73 2.67
C THR A 164 -5.24 -1.32 4.05
N ASP A 165 -4.65 -2.49 4.32
CA ASP A 165 -4.44 -3.03 5.66
C ASP A 165 -2.95 -3.00 6.09
N SER A 166 -2.07 -2.46 5.25
CA SER A 166 -0.61 -2.40 5.50
C SER A 166 -0.22 -1.22 6.39
N GLY A 167 0.53 -1.48 7.48
CA GLY A 167 1.07 -0.43 8.34
C GLY A 167 2.05 0.51 7.62
N GLY A 168 2.89 -0.01 6.72
CA GLY A 168 3.84 0.82 5.96
C GLY A 168 3.12 1.78 4.99
N VAL A 169 2.12 1.26 4.26
CA VAL A 169 1.36 2.06 3.30
C VAL A 169 0.55 3.18 3.98
N GLN A 170 0.12 2.98 5.25
CA GLN A 170 -0.53 4.01 6.06
C GLN A 170 0.37 5.24 6.29
N GLU A 171 1.69 5.07 6.26
CA GLU A 171 2.66 6.17 6.37
C GLU A 171 3.13 6.67 4.98
N GLU A 172 3.35 5.73 4.05
CA GLU A 172 3.90 6.04 2.72
C GLU A 172 2.91 6.81 1.84
N ALA A 173 1.64 6.40 1.80
CA ALA A 173 0.66 7.03 0.93
C ALA A 173 0.32 8.48 1.34
N PRO A 174 0.13 8.83 2.62
CA PRO A 174 0.05 10.23 3.06
C PRO A 174 1.32 11.02 2.74
N GLY A 175 2.50 10.40 2.82
CA GLY A 175 3.78 11.01 2.39
C GLY A 175 3.80 11.44 0.92
N LEU A 176 2.95 10.81 0.08
CA LEU A 176 2.71 11.20 -1.32
C LEU A 176 1.47 12.10 -1.50
N GLY A 177 0.84 12.55 -0.41
CA GLY A 177 -0.39 13.33 -0.45
C GLY A 177 -1.62 12.53 -0.88
N LYS A 178 -1.61 11.19 -0.71
CA LYS A 178 -2.73 10.32 -1.06
C LYS A 178 -3.62 10.05 0.15
N PRO A 179 -4.95 10.26 0.04
CA PRO A 179 -5.89 9.82 1.06
C PRO A 179 -5.80 8.30 1.27
N VAL A 180 -5.91 7.86 2.51
CA VAL A 180 -5.84 6.43 2.88
C VAL A 180 -7.08 6.03 3.63
N LEU A 181 -7.70 4.92 3.23
CA LEU A 181 -8.72 4.21 3.98
C LEU A 181 -8.14 2.91 4.52
N VAL A 182 -8.19 2.73 5.82
CA VAL A 182 -7.57 1.59 6.51
C VAL A 182 -8.61 0.49 6.74
N MET A 183 -8.35 -0.70 6.20
CA MET A 183 -9.21 -1.88 6.34
C MET A 183 -8.82 -2.70 7.59
N ARG A 184 -8.78 -2.05 8.75
CA ARG A 184 -8.40 -2.67 10.03
C ARG A 184 -9.24 -2.11 11.15
N ASP A 185 -9.56 -2.93 12.15
CA ASP A 185 -10.25 -2.49 13.37
C ASP A 185 -9.30 -1.69 14.28
N THR A 186 -8.01 -2.04 14.27
CA THR A 186 -6.96 -1.36 15.04
C THR A 186 -5.73 -1.15 14.18
N THR A 187 -5.02 -0.05 14.41
CA THR A 187 -3.74 0.22 13.76
C THR A 187 -2.63 0.46 14.78
N GLU A 188 -1.43 -0.02 14.47
CA GLU A 188 -0.21 0.31 15.18
C GLU A 188 0.41 1.65 14.72
N ARG A 189 -0.27 2.38 13.85
CA ARG A 189 0.15 3.67 13.29
C ARG A 189 -0.86 4.78 13.61
N PRO A 190 -1.07 5.12 14.91
CA PRO A 190 -2.07 6.13 15.30
C PRO A 190 -1.71 7.55 14.86
N GLU A 191 -0.46 7.75 14.42
CA GLU A 191 0.06 9.04 13.96
C GLU A 191 0.20 9.12 12.42
N GLY A 192 -0.21 8.06 11.70
CA GLY A 192 -0.17 7.95 10.22
C GLY A 192 -1.35 8.62 9.53
#